data_9ef5c2483bed55af76a6f77f47ea0740
#
_entry.id   9ef5c2483bed55af76a6f77f47ea0740
#
_cell.length_a   1.000
_cell.length_b   1.000
_cell.length_c   1.000
_cell.angle_alpha   90.00
_cell.angle_beta   90.00
_cell.angle_gamma   90.00
#
_symmetry.space_group_name_H-M   'P 1'
#
loop_
_entity.id
_entity.type
_entity.pdbx_description
1 polymer ?
#
loop_
_entity_poly.entity_id
_entity_poly.type
_entity_poly.pdbx_seq_one_letter_code
_entity_poly.pdbx_strand_id
1 'polypeptide(L)'
;SYSPDRYGHQPFAGDDLTQPNEPYWAHVDRVFKEAGRLGFLLLVAPAYLGADKDGYVDLLKKAGPPRCREYGLWIGKRYRALRNILWVHGGDRNPWDVKDEVRALAQAIREVDEQHLHTAHWANGTAAFDTFGDEGWLDVNSSYTYGPVAWRILADRQGVPPRPTFLIESH
;
A
#
# COMPACT_ATOMS: atom_id res chain seq x y z
N SER A 1 -12.02 -10.15 -0.37
CA SER A 1 -13.02 -9.07 -0.43
C SER A 1 -12.68 -8.01 0.59
N TYR A 2 -12.80 -6.76 0.22
CA TYR A 2 -12.69 -5.63 1.14
C TYR A 2 -13.97 -5.51 1.97
N SER A 3 -13.83 -5.19 3.27
CA SER A 3 -14.96 -5.13 4.19
C SER A 3 -15.57 -3.72 4.21
N PRO A 4 -16.89 -3.61 4.45
CA PRO A 4 -17.53 -2.33 4.70
C PRO A 4 -16.99 -1.70 6.00
N ASP A 5 -17.18 -0.40 6.15
CA ASP A 5 -16.94 0.28 7.41
C ASP A 5 -17.96 -0.17 8.50
N ARG A 6 -17.77 0.32 9.74
CA ARG A 6 -18.68 -0.02 10.85
C ARG A 6 -20.15 0.41 10.65
N TYR A 7 -20.42 1.23 9.63
CA TYR A 7 -21.76 1.71 9.28
C TYR A 7 -22.34 1.00 8.06
N GLY A 8 -21.62 0.03 7.49
CA GLY A 8 -22.02 -0.75 6.33
C GLY A 8 -21.70 -0.11 4.97
N HIS A 9 -20.95 1.00 4.94
CA HIS A 9 -20.56 1.61 3.68
C HIS A 9 -19.41 0.82 3.03
N GLN A 10 -19.56 0.49 1.76
CA GLN A 10 -18.49 -0.06 0.94
C GLN A 10 -17.55 1.07 0.48
N PRO A 11 -16.23 0.81 0.26
CA PRO A 11 -15.29 1.83 -0.20
C PRO A 11 -15.58 2.35 -1.61
N PHE A 12 -16.20 1.53 -2.46
CA PHE A 12 -16.54 1.87 -3.83
C PHE A 12 -17.96 1.46 -4.19
N ALA A 13 -18.58 2.16 -5.12
CA ALA A 13 -19.87 1.80 -5.68
C ALA A 13 -19.69 0.73 -6.77
N GLY A 14 -20.43 -0.38 -6.67
CA GLY A 14 -20.48 -1.41 -7.70
C GLY A 14 -19.15 -2.10 -8.03
N ASP A 15 -18.24 -2.24 -7.06
CA ASP A 15 -16.91 -2.78 -7.27
C ASP A 15 -16.13 -2.07 -8.40
N ASP A 16 -16.22 -0.76 -8.46
CA ASP A 16 -15.49 0.08 -9.39
C ASP A 16 -14.56 1.03 -8.66
N LEU A 17 -13.24 0.84 -8.80
CA LEU A 17 -12.19 1.67 -8.17
C LEU A 17 -12.31 3.16 -8.53
N THR A 18 -12.94 3.49 -9.66
CA THR A 18 -13.12 4.87 -10.11
C THR A 18 -14.37 5.53 -9.53
N GLN A 19 -15.14 4.81 -8.72
CA GLN A 19 -16.37 5.28 -8.07
C GLN A 19 -16.25 5.24 -6.53
N PRO A 20 -15.39 6.08 -5.92
CA PRO A 20 -15.24 6.11 -4.47
C PRO A 20 -16.56 6.47 -3.78
N ASN A 21 -16.90 5.73 -2.72
CA ASN A 21 -18.10 5.98 -1.92
C ASN A 21 -17.78 7.00 -0.81
N GLU A 22 -18.16 8.24 -0.99
CA GLU A 22 -17.78 9.33 -0.08
C GLU A 22 -18.13 9.12 1.41
N PRO A 23 -19.27 8.55 1.79
CA PRO A 23 -19.53 8.20 3.20
C PRO A 23 -18.46 7.32 3.85
N TYR A 24 -17.95 6.31 3.13
CA TYR A 24 -16.84 5.48 3.59
C TYR A 24 -15.56 6.30 3.77
N TRP A 25 -15.17 7.05 2.75
CA TRP A 25 -13.91 7.79 2.75
C TRP A 25 -13.92 8.99 3.71
N ALA A 26 -15.08 9.61 3.95
CA ALA A 26 -15.23 10.61 5.01
C ALA A 26 -15.03 10.01 6.42
N HIS A 27 -15.35 8.73 6.62
CA HIS A 27 -15.02 8.03 7.86
C HIS A 27 -13.51 7.79 7.97
N VAL A 28 -12.86 7.32 6.90
CA VAL A 28 -11.39 7.14 6.86
C VAL A 28 -10.66 8.45 7.13
N ASP A 29 -11.11 9.57 6.54
CA ASP A 29 -10.54 10.91 6.78
C ASP A 29 -10.53 11.29 8.25
N ARG A 30 -11.63 11.01 8.97
CA ARG A 30 -11.70 11.29 10.41
C ARG A 30 -10.70 10.45 11.19
N VAL A 31 -10.59 9.17 10.87
CA VAL A 31 -9.62 8.26 11.51
C VAL A 31 -8.19 8.74 11.26
N PHE A 32 -7.84 9.09 10.03
CA PHE A 32 -6.50 9.53 9.67
C PHE A 32 -6.11 10.85 10.34
N LYS A 33 -7.04 11.82 10.37
CA LYS A 33 -6.83 13.10 11.05
C LYS A 33 -6.65 12.93 12.56
N GLU A 34 -7.47 12.07 13.18
CA GLU A 34 -7.37 11.81 14.62
C GLU A 34 -6.07 11.07 14.97
N ALA A 35 -5.68 10.09 14.18
CA ALA A 35 -4.40 9.42 14.35
C ALA A 35 -3.21 10.40 14.25
N GLY A 36 -3.25 11.32 13.27
CA GLY A 36 -2.25 12.38 13.15
C GLY A 36 -2.22 13.33 14.35
N ARG A 37 -3.40 13.71 14.88
CA ARG A 37 -3.52 14.55 16.09
C ARG A 37 -2.90 13.86 17.32
N LEU A 38 -2.98 12.53 17.38
CA LEU A 38 -2.41 11.71 18.46
C LEU A 38 -0.95 11.34 18.24
N GLY A 39 -0.33 11.77 17.13
CA GLY A 39 1.08 11.52 16.83
C GLY A 39 1.39 10.15 16.22
N PHE A 40 0.37 9.43 15.71
CA PHE A 40 0.60 8.16 15.00
C PHE A 40 1.09 8.39 13.57
N LEU A 41 2.08 7.60 13.16
CA LEU A 41 2.39 7.35 11.75
C LEU A 41 1.45 6.25 11.23
N LEU A 42 0.80 6.51 10.10
CA LEU A 42 -0.10 5.57 9.45
C LEU A 42 0.62 4.84 8.32
N LEU A 43 0.67 3.53 8.40
CA LEU A 43 1.05 2.67 7.28
C LEU A 43 -0.22 2.38 6.47
N VAL A 44 -0.37 3.06 5.34
CA VAL A 44 -1.62 3.05 4.55
C VAL A 44 -1.47 2.14 3.34
N ALA A 45 -2.22 1.05 3.33
CA ALA A 45 -2.34 0.20 2.14
C ALA A 45 -3.50 0.70 1.25
N PRO A 46 -3.23 1.36 0.11
CA PRO A 46 -4.29 1.88 -0.76
C PRO A 46 -5.15 0.75 -1.36
N ALA A 47 -4.56 -0.41 -1.57
CA ALA A 47 -5.23 -1.63 -2.01
C ALA A 47 -4.51 -2.83 -1.39
N TYR A 48 -4.95 -3.26 -0.21
CA TYR A 48 -4.40 -4.44 0.46
C TYR A 48 -4.71 -5.72 -0.34
N LEU A 49 -3.67 -6.48 -0.70
CA LEU A 49 -3.83 -7.66 -1.55
C LEU A 49 -4.40 -8.88 -0.79
N GLY A 50 -4.26 -8.88 0.54
CA GLY A 50 -4.73 -9.98 1.39
C GLY A 50 -3.77 -11.18 1.42
N ALA A 51 -3.90 -12.00 2.46
CA ALA A 51 -3.17 -13.26 2.58
C ALA A 51 -3.70 -14.32 1.61
N ASP A 52 -5.02 -14.43 1.51
CA ASP A 52 -5.70 -15.41 0.65
C ASP A 52 -6.59 -14.71 -0.39
N LYS A 53 -7.92 -14.69 -0.15
CA LYS A 53 -8.94 -14.10 -1.04
C LYS A 53 -9.67 -12.92 -0.41
N ASP A 54 -9.14 -12.38 0.65
CA ASP A 54 -9.77 -11.34 1.48
C ASP A 54 -9.41 -9.91 1.05
N GLY A 55 -8.48 -9.77 0.09
CA GLY A 55 -7.97 -8.48 -0.38
C GLY A 55 -8.59 -7.97 -1.68
N TYR A 56 -7.90 -7.00 -2.27
CA TYR A 56 -8.34 -6.27 -3.46
C TYR A 56 -7.95 -6.93 -4.80
N VAL A 57 -7.34 -8.12 -4.80
CA VAL A 57 -6.78 -8.74 -6.01
C VAL A 57 -7.79 -8.85 -7.15
N ASP A 58 -8.98 -9.39 -6.87
CA ASP A 58 -10.00 -9.54 -7.91
C ASP A 58 -10.51 -8.21 -8.43
N LEU A 59 -10.60 -7.20 -7.55
CA LEU A 59 -10.99 -5.85 -7.93
C LEU A 59 -9.92 -5.17 -8.80
N LEU A 60 -8.65 -5.34 -8.47
CA LEU A 60 -7.52 -4.82 -9.28
C LEU A 60 -7.51 -5.48 -10.66
N LYS A 61 -7.64 -6.80 -10.74
CA LYS A 61 -7.73 -7.53 -12.02
C LYS A 61 -8.88 -7.05 -12.88
N LYS A 62 -10.07 -6.88 -12.28
CA LYS A 62 -11.25 -6.36 -12.97
C LYS A 62 -11.05 -4.93 -13.48
N ALA A 63 -10.36 -4.10 -12.71
CA ALA A 63 -10.08 -2.71 -13.04
C ALA A 63 -9.03 -2.58 -14.15
N GLY A 64 -7.98 -3.39 -14.08
CA GLY A 64 -6.80 -3.27 -14.93
C GLY A 64 -5.95 -2.02 -14.63
N PRO A 65 -4.74 -1.91 -15.21
CA PRO A 65 -3.82 -0.82 -14.92
C PRO A 65 -4.39 0.59 -15.13
N PRO A 66 -5.20 0.90 -16.18
CA PRO A 66 -5.72 2.25 -16.38
C PRO A 66 -6.61 2.73 -15.22
N ARG A 67 -7.54 1.91 -14.72
CA ARG A 67 -8.42 2.28 -13.61
C ARG A 67 -7.68 2.27 -12.28
N CYS A 68 -6.70 1.39 -12.10
CA CYS A 68 -5.80 1.43 -10.94
C CYS A 68 -5.00 2.74 -10.90
N ARG A 69 -4.55 3.24 -12.05
CA ARG A 69 -3.92 4.55 -12.16
C ARG A 69 -4.87 5.68 -11.77
N GLU A 70 -6.11 5.66 -12.26
CA GLU A 70 -7.12 6.67 -11.93
C GLU A 70 -7.41 6.72 -10.43
N TYR A 71 -7.58 5.55 -9.81
CA TYR A 71 -7.71 5.43 -8.36
C TYR A 71 -6.48 5.95 -7.61
N GLY A 72 -5.27 5.64 -8.09
CA GLY A 72 -4.02 6.13 -7.51
C GLY A 72 -3.93 7.65 -7.50
N LEU A 73 -4.28 8.30 -8.61
CA LEU A 73 -4.35 9.77 -8.69
C LEU A 73 -5.36 10.34 -7.69
N TRP A 74 -6.51 9.70 -7.54
CA TRP A 74 -7.56 10.15 -6.64
C TRP A 74 -7.14 10.03 -5.18
N ILE A 75 -6.66 8.87 -4.73
CA ILE A 75 -6.31 8.64 -3.33
C ILE A 75 -5.06 9.43 -2.92
N GLY A 76 -4.07 9.54 -3.81
CA GLY A 76 -2.89 10.37 -3.58
C GLY A 76 -3.25 11.83 -3.38
N LYS A 77 -4.09 12.40 -4.26
CA LYS A 77 -4.59 13.79 -4.10
C LYS A 77 -5.38 14.00 -2.81
N ARG A 78 -6.18 13.00 -2.39
CA ARG A 78 -6.99 13.09 -1.16
C ARG A 78 -6.12 13.20 0.08
N TYR A 79 -5.02 12.46 0.15
CA TYR A 79 -4.22 12.34 1.37
C TYR A 79 -2.89 13.07 1.37
N ARG A 80 -2.43 13.64 0.24
CA ARG A 80 -1.13 14.33 0.16
C ARG A 80 -0.92 15.45 1.16
N ALA A 81 -1.98 16.04 1.72
CA ALA A 81 -1.89 17.13 2.70
C ALA A 81 -1.68 16.63 4.15
N LEU A 82 -1.88 15.35 4.43
CA LEU A 82 -1.56 14.76 5.73
C LEU A 82 -0.04 14.61 5.85
N ARG A 83 0.47 14.60 7.10
CA ARG A 83 1.92 14.52 7.33
C ARG A 83 2.37 13.24 8.02
N ASN A 84 1.47 12.32 8.22
CA ASN A 84 1.67 11.11 9.01
C ASN A 84 1.36 9.82 8.25
N ILE A 85 1.64 9.80 6.94
CA ILE A 85 1.40 8.65 6.07
C ILE A 85 2.75 8.08 5.55
N LEU A 86 2.84 6.76 5.55
CA LEU A 86 3.74 5.95 4.74
C LEU A 86 2.87 5.06 3.85
N TRP A 87 2.98 5.19 2.53
CA TRP A 87 2.27 4.33 1.60
C TRP A 87 2.87 2.92 1.59
N VAL A 88 2.03 1.90 1.80
CA VAL A 88 2.43 0.49 1.80
C VAL A 88 1.70 -0.23 0.69
N HIS A 89 2.38 -0.58 -0.38
CA HIS A 89 1.79 -1.30 -1.50
C HIS A 89 1.79 -2.81 -1.24
N GLY A 90 0.77 -3.51 -1.74
CA GLY A 90 0.67 -4.96 -1.55
C GLY A 90 -0.11 -5.38 -0.32
N GLY A 91 0.38 -6.37 0.39
CA GLY A 91 -0.22 -6.94 1.61
C GLY A 91 -0.15 -8.46 1.59
N ASP A 92 0.69 -9.03 2.44
CA ASP A 92 0.83 -10.43 2.83
C ASP A 92 0.88 -11.49 1.68
N ARG A 93 1.11 -11.04 0.45
CA ARG A 93 1.34 -11.90 -0.73
C ARG A 93 2.15 -11.19 -1.80
N ASN A 94 2.84 -11.97 -2.65
CA ASN A 94 3.50 -11.43 -3.83
C ASN A 94 2.49 -11.06 -4.92
N PRO A 95 2.70 -9.98 -5.67
CA PRO A 95 1.72 -9.42 -6.62
C PRO A 95 1.85 -10.00 -8.04
N TRP A 96 2.34 -11.23 -8.22
CA TRP A 96 2.71 -11.75 -9.54
C TRP A 96 1.59 -11.69 -10.59
N ASP A 97 0.36 -11.82 -10.14
CA ASP A 97 -0.85 -11.85 -10.96
C ASP A 97 -1.58 -10.49 -11.07
N VAL A 98 -1.05 -9.45 -10.43
CA VAL A 98 -1.55 -8.06 -10.44
C VAL A 98 -0.40 -7.03 -10.40
N LYS A 99 0.77 -7.42 -10.91
CA LYS A 99 1.99 -6.60 -10.81
C LYS A 99 1.85 -5.27 -11.54
N ASP A 100 1.21 -5.26 -12.70
CA ASP A 100 1.03 -4.06 -13.50
C ASP A 100 -0.02 -3.12 -12.91
N GLU A 101 -1.07 -3.66 -12.27
CA GLU A 101 -2.08 -2.94 -11.53
C GLU A 101 -1.47 -2.22 -10.32
N VAL A 102 -0.69 -2.95 -9.52
CA VAL A 102 0.02 -2.39 -8.35
C VAL A 102 1.00 -1.31 -8.79
N ARG A 103 1.77 -1.55 -9.86
CA ARG A 103 2.69 -0.54 -10.42
C ARG A 103 1.96 0.72 -10.85
N ALA A 104 0.86 0.57 -11.59
CA ALA A 104 0.06 1.70 -12.08
C ALA A 104 -0.51 2.53 -10.92
N LEU A 105 -1.01 1.86 -9.88
CA LEU A 105 -1.51 2.50 -8.67
C LEU A 105 -0.40 3.27 -7.94
N ALA A 106 0.75 2.62 -7.69
CA ALA A 106 1.86 3.20 -6.93
C ALA A 106 2.47 4.42 -7.64
N GLN A 107 2.73 4.30 -8.95
CA GLN A 107 3.25 5.40 -9.76
C GLN A 107 2.28 6.59 -9.82
N ALA A 108 0.98 6.33 -9.90
CA ALA A 108 -0.03 7.38 -9.91
C ALA A 108 -0.14 8.13 -8.58
N ILE A 109 0.00 7.43 -7.44
CA ILE A 109 0.09 8.10 -6.14
C ILE A 109 1.34 8.98 -6.11
N ARG A 110 2.51 8.46 -6.48
CA ARG A 110 3.78 9.22 -6.53
C ARG A 110 3.69 10.47 -7.39
N GLU A 111 2.98 10.43 -8.51
CA GLU A 111 2.82 11.57 -9.42
C GLU A 111 2.15 12.80 -8.76
N VAL A 112 1.27 12.57 -7.79
CA VAL A 112 0.48 13.64 -7.14
C VAL A 112 0.82 13.84 -5.67
N ASP A 113 1.61 12.95 -5.09
CA ASP A 113 2.07 12.96 -3.70
C ASP A 113 3.57 12.64 -3.65
N GLU A 114 4.39 13.66 -3.87
CA GLU A 114 5.85 13.54 -3.89
C GLU A 114 6.48 13.53 -2.49
N GLN A 115 5.71 13.89 -1.45
CA GLN A 115 6.27 14.08 -0.11
C GLN A 115 6.25 12.81 0.76
N HIS A 116 5.26 11.92 0.56
CA HIS A 116 5.17 10.71 1.35
C HIS A 116 6.07 9.60 0.78
N LEU A 117 6.72 8.88 1.69
CA LEU A 117 7.53 7.73 1.32
C LEU A 117 6.65 6.53 0.97
N HIS A 118 7.18 5.69 0.10
CA HIS A 118 6.54 4.45 -0.33
C HIS A 118 7.38 3.24 0.06
N THR A 119 6.69 2.21 0.53
CA THR A 119 7.22 0.86 0.72
C THR A 119 6.24 -0.17 0.17
N ALA A 120 6.54 -1.46 0.35
CA ALA A 120 5.64 -2.53 -0.02
C ALA A 120 5.68 -3.66 1.00
N HIS A 121 4.57 -4.39 1.14
CA HIS A 121 4.45 -5.58 1.97
C HIS A 121 4.11 -6.77 1.07
N TRP A 122 5.03 -7.73 1.00
CA TRP A 122 4.85 -8.94 0.18
C TRP A 122 4.71 -10.18 1.06
N ALA A 123 4.87 -11.37 0.48
CA ALA A 123 4.82 -12.62 1.21
C ALA A 123 5.99 -12.76 2.19
N ASN A 124 5.80 -13.60 3.23
CA ASN A 124 6.84 -13.96 4.19
C ASN A 124 8.15 -14.36 3.49
N GLY A 125 9.26 -13.85 3.98
CA GLY A 125 10.59 -14.08 3.41
C GLY A 125 10.96 -13.14 2.25
N THR A 126 10.11 -12.16 1.92
CA THR A 126 10.32 -11.21 0.82
C THR A 126 10.48 -9.78 1.35
N ALA A 127 11.36 -9.00 0.75
CA ALA A 127 11.48 -7.56 0.99
C ALA A 127 10.78 -6.74 -0.10
N ALA A 128 10.50 -5.46 0.17
CA ALA A 128 9.80 -4.58 -0.76
C ALA A 128 10.48 -4.54 -2.15
N PHE A 129 11.80 -4.45 -2.16
CA PHE A 129 12.59 -4.35 -3.39
C PHE A 129 12.74 -5.67 -4.16
N ASP A 130 12.46 -6.82 -3.57
CA ASP A 130 12.60 -8.13 -4.25
C ASP A 130 11.66 -8.26 -5.46
N THR A 131 10.54 -7.55 -5.47
CA THR A 131 9.51 -7.68 -6.51
C THR A 131 9.61 -6.60 -7.59
N PHE A 132 9.83 -5.35 -7.20
CA PHE A 132 9.84 -4.21 -8.12
C PHE A 132 11.24 -3.62 -8.33
N GLY A 133 12.23 -4.12 -7.60
CA GLY A 133 13.61 -3.67 -7.75
C GLY A 133 13.72 -2.17 -7.51
N ASP A 134 14.44 -1.49 -8.39
CA ASP A 134 14.73 -0.06 -8.30
C ASP A 134 13.73 0.80 -9.11
N GLU A 135 12.44 0.47 -9.06
CA GLU A 135 11.43 1.34 -9.62
C GLU A 135 11.32 2.61 -8.78
N GLY A 136 11.32 3.77 -9.42
CA GLY A 136 11.47 5.09 -8.78
C GLY A 136 10.36 5.51 -7.80
N TRP A 137 9.33 4.68 -7.58
CA TRP A 137 8.30 4.94 -6.58
C TRP A 137 8.59 4.30 -5.23
N LEU A 138 9.51 3.33 -5.10
CA LEU A 138 9.91 2.72 -3.83
C LEU A 138 11.04 3.51 -3.16
N ASP A 139 10.82 3.93 -1.92
CA ASP A 139 11.80 4.71 -1.14
C ASP A 139 12.44 3.89 -0.02
N VAL A 140 11.62 3.07 0.66
CA VAL A 140 12.00 2.36 1.89
C VAL A 140 11.81 0.88 1.70
N ASN A 141 12.80 0.08 2.12
CA ASN A 141 12.69 -1.36 2.10
C ASN A 141 11.97 -1.85 3.37
N SER A 142 10.95 -2.66 3.20
CA SER A 142 10.31 -3.39 4.30
C SER A 142 10.73 -4.85 4.26
N SER A 143 11.11 -5.39 5.40
CA SER A 143 11.45 -6.80 5.54
C SER A 143 10.32 -7.53 6.26
N TYR A 144 9.92 -8.68 5.72
CA TYR A 144 8.93 -9.55 6.35
C TYR A 144 9.54 -10.94 6.55
N THR A 145 9.58 -11.42 7.80
CA THR A 145 10.14 -12.75 8.09
C THR A 145 9.62 -13.33 9.40
N TYR A 146 9.33 -14.61 9.39
CA TYR A 146 9.13 -15.44 10.59
C TYR A 146 10.40 -16.21 10.99
N GLY A 147 11.50 -16.01 10.26
CA GLY A 147 12.84 -16.50 10.58
C GLY A 147 13.65 -15.52 11.41
N PRO A 148 14.98 -15.72 11.51
CA PRO A 148 15.86 -14.83 12.27
C PRO A 148 15.88 -13.41 11.72
N VAL A 149 15.24 -12.48 12.43
CA VAL A 149 15.02 -11.07 12.01
C VAL A 149 16.33 -10.35 11.67
N ALA A 150 17.36 -10.49 12.55
CA ALA A 150 18.62 -9.77 12.37
C ALA A 150 19.30 -10.11 11.03
N TRP A 151 19.30 -11.37 10.65
CA TRP A 151 19.88 -11.81 9.37
C TRP A 151 19.10 -11.27 8.17
N ARG A 152 17.76 -11.27 8.24
CA ARG A 152 16.91 -10.72 7.18
C ARG A 152 17.17 -9.25 6.99
N ILE A 153 17.11 -8.45 8.05
CA ILE A 153 17.35 -7.00 8.01
C ILE A 153 18.75 -6.67 7.48
N LEU A 154 19.77 -7.42 7.93
CA LEU A 154 21.14 -7.20 7.45
C LEU A 154 21.27 -7.49 5.95
N ALA A 155 20.68 -8.59 5.48
CA ALA A 155 20.69 -8.95 4.05
C ALA A 155 19.98 -7.89 3.21
N ASP A 156 18.79 -7.45 3.62
CA ASP A 156 17.99 -6.47 2.89
C ASP A 156 18.64 -5.07 2.87
N ARG A 157 19.37 -4.72 3.94
CA ARG A 157 20.10 -3.45 4.04
C ARG A 157 21.35 -3.42 3.16
N GLN A 158 21.94 -4.58 2.86
CA GLN A 158 23.14 -4.71 2.02
C GLN A 158 22.85 -4.62 0.53
N GLY A 159 21.58 -4.46 0.13
CA GLY A 159 21.20 -4.23 -1.25
C GLY A 159 21.96 -3.05 -1.88
N VAL A 160 22.14 -3.07 -3.19
CA VAL A 160 22.83 -2.01 -3.93
C VAL A 160 21.86 -1.32 -4.88
N PRO A 161 21.60 -0.01 -4.68
CA PRO A 161 22.10 0.89 -3.63
C PRO A 161 21.46 0.60 -2.25
N PRO A 162 22.16 0.89 -1.15
CA PRO A 162 21.61 0.67 0.19
C PRO A 162 20.39 1.57 0.42
N ARG A 163 19.33 1.00 0.99
CA ARG A 163 18.06 1.69 1.26
C ARG A 163 17.75 1.69 2.76
N PRO A 164 17.06 2.71 3.29
CA PRO A 164 16.45 2.61 4.61
C PRO A 164 15.61 1.34 4.68
N THR A 165 15.81 0.55 5.73
CA THR A 165 15.15 -0.75 5.89
C THR A 165 14.52 -0.87 7.27
N PHE A 166 13.30 -1.37 7.36
CA PHE A 166 12.63 -1.68 8.62
C PHE A 166 11.91 -3.02 8.56
N LEU A 167 11.64 -3.58 9.72
CA LEU A 167 10.83 -4.80 9.85
C LEU A 167 9.36 -4.42 9.83
N ILE A 168 8.62 -4.89 8.84
CA ILE A 168 7.18 -4.62 8.72
C ILE A 168 6.36 -5.68 9.47
N GLU A 169 6.82 -6.93 9.45
CA GLU A 169 6.15 -8.03 10.15
C GLU A 169 7.13 -9.12 10.56
N SER A 170 6.90 -9.70 11.76
CA SER A 170 7.58 -10.89 12.28
C SER A 170 6.71 -11.58 13.35
N HIS A 171 7.13 -12.76 13.82
CA HIS A 171 6.59 -13.37 15.04
C HIS A 171 7.06 -12.62 16.28
#